data_187fb0d1010ddaef2a5cd2a616741ed5
#
_entry.id   187fb0d1010ddaef2a5cd2a616741ed5
#
_cell.length_a   1.000
_cell.length_b   1.000
_cell.length_c   1.000
_cell.angle_alpha   90.00
_cell.angle_beta   90.00
_cell.angle_gamma   90.00
#
_symmetry.space_group_name_H-M   'P 1'
#
loop_
_entity.id
_entity.type
_entity.pdbx_description
1 polymer ?
#
loop_
_entity_poly.entity_id
_entity_poly.type
_entity_poly.pdbx_seq_one_letter_code
_entity_poly.pdbx_strand_id
1 'polypeptide(L)'
;MSDEVTAKIKDLMTKQKQIRNIAIAAHIDHGKTTFSDNLLAGAGMMSEELAGKQLVLDFHDDETERGITIDSASVSMVHKFEEKDYLINLIDTPGHVDFGGDVTRAMRAVDGAIVLCCASEGIMPQTETVLRQALKERVKPILFINKVDRLIREVKLTPEEMQKRFIKIINDVNKLIVSIAEKDYKDKWQVSVNDGSVAFGSAFHNWALSVPYMKQKNISFKEIIDTYEAGGEKYKELAKKAPIHEVILNMVINHHPDPKQAQAYRIPKIWHGDAESEVGKDLTECHK
;
A
#
# COMPACT_ATOMS: atom_id res chain seq x y z
N MET A 1 2.18 -22.84 2.90
CA MET A 1 1.36 -22.44 1.73
C MET A 1 0.71 -23.70 1.19
N SER A 2 -0.59 -23.73 0.91
CA SER A 2 -1.24 -24.93 0.35
C SER A 2 -0.79 -25.11 -1.11
N ASP A 3 -0.75 -26.35 -1.59
CA ASP A 3 -0.38 -26.69 -2.97
C ASP A 3 -1.29 -25.97 -3.99
N GLU A 4 -2.55 -25.71 -3.62
CA GLU A 4 -3.51 -24.97 -4.43
C GLU A 4 -3.10 -23.50 -4.65
N VAL A 5 -2.66 -22.80 -3.59
CA VAL A 5 -2.20 -21.41 -3.70
C VAL A 5 -0.94 -21.34 -4.55
N THR A 6 -0.03 -22.28 -4.38
CA THR A 6 1.20 -22.35 -5.19
C THR A 6 0.88 -22.57 -6.68
N ALA A 7 -0.08 -23.44 -7.01
CA ALA A 7 -0.53 -23.66 -8.38
C ALA A 7 -1.15 -22.40 -9.00
N LYS A 8 -1.98 -21.67 -8.25
CA LYS A 8 -2.56 -20.39 -8.68
C LYS A 8 -1.49 -19.33 -8.95
N ILE A 9 -0.51 -19.19 -8.06
CA ILE A 9 0.62 -18.26 -8.25
C ILE A 9 1.35 -18.57 -9.55
N LYS A 10 1.70 -19.86 -9.80
CA LYS A 10 2.39 -20.27 -11.03
C LYS A 10 1.59 -19.95 -12.29
N ASP A 11 0.28 -20.15 -12.28
CA ASP A 11 -0.60 -19.81 -13.40
C ASP A 11 -0.66 -18.28 -13.62
N LEU A 12 -0.77 -17.49 -12.55
CA LEU A 12 -0.86 -16.04 -12.62
C LEU A 12 0.45 -15.36 -13.04
N MET A 13 1.62 -15.96 -12.77
CA MET A 13 2.92 -15.42 -13.19
C MET A 13 3.02 -15.18 -14.70
N THR A 14 2.22 -15.87 -15.51
CA THR A 14 2.18 -15.70 -16.96
C THR A 14 1.16 -14.67 -17.45
N LYS A 15 0.30 -14.16 -16.54
CA LYS A 15 -0.82 -13.28 -16.86
C LYS A 15 -0.51 -11.83 -16.46
N GLN A 16 0.34 -11.15 -17.22
CA GLN A 16 0.86 -9.80 -16.90
C GLN A 16 -0.21 -8.82 -16.42
N LYS A 17 -1.38 -8.76 -17.06
CA LYS A 17 -2.49 -7.86 -16.67
C LYS A 17 -3.04 -8.11 -15.26
N GLN A 18 -2.83 -9.32 -14.72
CA GLN A 18 -3.29 -9.73 -13.40
C GLN A 18 -2.16 -9.65 -12.34
N ILE A 19 -1.02 -9.06 -12.67
CA ILE A 19 0.11 -8.89 -11.74
C ILE A 19 0.15 -7.45 -11.24
N ARG A 20 0.46 -7.27 -9.95
CA ARG A 20 0.78 -5.97 -9.34
C ARG A 20 2.03 -6.11 -8.49
N ASN A 21 3.05 -5.33 -8.80
CA ASN A 21 4.28 -5.25 -8.03
C ASN A 21 4.23 -3.99 -7.16
N ILE A 22 4.21 -4.15 -5.85
CA ILE A 22 3.98 -3.04 -4.92
C ILE A 22 5.02 -3.00 -3.81
N ALA A 23 5.27 -1.80 -3.30
CA ALA A 23 6.02 -1.56 -2.07
C ALA A 23 5.20 -0.73 -1.08
N ILE A 24 5.60 -0.74 0.20
CA ILE A 24 5.01 0.11 1.23
C ILE A 24 6.02 1.16 1.64
N ALA A 25 5.66 2.43 1.47
CA ALA A 25 6.42 3.60 1.88
C ALA A 25 5.85 4.15 3.19
N ALA A 26 6.56 3.96 4.30
CA ALA A 26 6.10 4.35 5.63
C ALA A 26 7.23 4.96 6.46
N HIS A 27 6.86 5.78 7.45
CA HIS A 27 7.74 6.15 8.56
C HIS A 27 7.78 5.02 9.61
N ILE A 28 8.84 4.97 10.40
CA ILE A 28 8.93 4.12 11.60
C ILE A 28 7.70 4.40 12.47
N ASP A 29 7.16 3.38 13.11
CA ASP A 29 5.99 3.43 13.97
C ASP A 29 4.66 3.87 13.31
N HIS A 30 4.60 4.06 12.00
CA HIS A 30 3.33 4.29 11.31
C HIS A 30 2.48 3.02 11.13
N GLY A 31 3.00 1.86 11.58
CA GLY A 31 2.29 0.57 11.59
C GLY A 31 2.48 -0.23 10.30
N LYS A 32 3.65 -0.08 9.64
CA LYS A 32 3.99 -0.80 8.41
C LYS A 32 3.87 -2.32 8.60
N THR A 33 4.55 -2.90 9.59
CA THR A 33 4.55 -4.34 9.84
C THR A 33 3.15 -4.88 10.14
N THR A 34 2.40 -4.23 11.06
CA THR A 34 1.01 -4.62 11.34
C THR A 34 0.12 -4.55 10.09
N PHE A 35 0.35 -3.55 9.24
CA PHE A 35 -0.37 -3.40 7.98
C PHE A 35 -0.04 -4.52 7.00
N SER A 36 1.25 -4.83 6.80
CA SER A 36 1.71 -5.93 5.94
C SER A 36 1.18 -7.28 6.39
N ASP A 37 1.26 -7.57 7.69
CA ASP A 37 0.75 -8.83 8.28
C ASP A 37 -0.75 -9.01 8.01
N ASN A 38 -1.55 -7.94 8.13
CA ASN A 38 -2.98 -8.02 7.83
C ASN A 38 -3.27 -8.27 6.34
N LEU A 39 -2.46 -7.71 5.43
CA LEU A 39 -2.59 -8.02 4.00
C LEU A 39 -2.28 -9.50 3.73
N LEU A 40 -1.22 -10.04 4.34
CA LEU A 40 -0.80 -11.43 4.19
C LEU A 40 -1.83 -12.41 4.79
N ALA A 41 -2.35 -12.10 5.97
CA ALA A 41 -3.38 -12.91 6.62
C ALA A 41 -4.67 -12.94 5.79
N GLY A 42 -5.11 -11.78 5.31
CA GLY A 42 -6.30 -11.68 4.46
C GLY A 42 -6.15 -12.37 3.11
N ALA A 43 -4.93 -12.49 2.60
CA ALA A 43 -4.62 -13.28 1.40
C ALA A 43 -4.44 -14.79 1.69
N GLY A 44 -4.68 -15.24 2.93
CA GLY A 44 -4.55 -16.66 3.33
C GLY A 44 -3.11 -17.16 3.42
N MET A 45 -2.12 -16.27 3.51
CA MET A 45 -0.72 -16.63 3.62
C MET A 45 -0.29 -16.94 5.06
N MET A 46 -1.08 -16.49 6.04
CA MET A 46 -0.92 -16.75 7.46
C MET A 46 -2.28 -16.84 8.16
N SER A 47 -2.34 -17.32 9.39
CA SER A 47 -3.59 -17.31 10.16
C SER A 47 -3.91 -15.91 10.67
N GLU A 48 -5.20 -15.55 10.70
CA GLU A 48 -5.66 -14.24 11.22
C GLU A 48 -5.27 -14.01 12.69
N GLU A 49 -5.14 -15.08 13.47
CA GLU A 49 -4.75 -15.01 14.89
C GLU A 49 -3.30 -14.58 15.10
N LEU A 50 -2.45 -14.79 14.10
CA LEU A 50 -1.03 -14.46 14.10
C LEU A 50 -0.76 -13.08 13.47
N ALA A 51 -1.71 -12.53 12.74
CA ALA A 51 -1.58 -11.21 12.13
C ALA A 51 -1.32 -10.12 13.19
N GLY A 52 -0.27 -9.34 12.97
CA GLY A 52 0.18 -8.31 13.91
C GLY A 52 0.88 -8.82 15.18
N LYS A 53 1.08 -10.15 15.31
CA LYS A 53 1.81 -10.79 16.42
C LYS A 53 3.09 -11.48 15.96
N GLN A 54 3.08 -12.04 14.75
CA GLN A 54 4.27 -12.59 14.11
C GLN A 54 4.70 -11.61 13.03
N LEU A 55 5.89 -11.07 13.20
CA LEU A 55 6.56 -10.20 12.24
C LEU A 55 7.04 -11.06 11.06
N VAL A 56 6.10 -11.49 10.20
CA VAL A 56 6.35 -12.51 9.16
C VAL A 56 7.36 -12.04 8.12
N LEU A 57 7.52 -10.74 7.97
CA LEU A 57 8.47 -10.14 7.05
C LEU A 57 9.79 -9.75 7.72
N ASP A 58 9.89 -9.81 9.04
CA ASP A 58 11.12 -9.56 9.78
C ASP A 58 11.84 -10.91 10.00
N PHE A 59 12.79 -11.23 9.10
CA PHE A 59 13.49 -12.53 9.06
C PHE A 59 14.70 -12.63 9.99
N HIS A 60 15.13 -11.51 10.58
CA HIS A 60 16.27 -11.45 11.47
C HIS A 60 15.87 -11.17 12.93
N ASP A 61 16.52 -11.85 13.87
CA ASP A 61 16.29 -11.63 15.31
C ASP A 61 16.49 -10.17 15.71
N ASP A 62 17.46 -9.49 15.10
CA ASP A 62 17.76 -8.06 15.32
C ASP A 62 16.62 -7.14 14.87
N GLU A 63 15.85 -7.51 13.83
CA GLU A 63 14.67 -6.78 13.35
C GLU A 63 13.55 -6.88 14.38
N THR A 64 13.33 -8.08 14.90
CA THR A 64 12.30 -8.34 15.91
C THR A 64 12.63 -7.63 17.23
N GLU A 65 13.89 -7.66 17.69
CA GLU A 65 14.31 -6.99 18.93
C GLU A 65 14.20 -5.46 18.85
N ARG A 66 14.52 -4.88 17.70
CA ARG A 66 14.51 -3.43 17.50
C ARG A 66 13.21 -2.87 16.95
N GLY A 67 12.31 -3.74 16.49
CA GLY A 67 11.04 -3.34 15.87
C GLY A 67 11.20 -2.55 14.56
N ILE A 68 12.32 -2.77 13.83
CA ILE A 68 12.61 -2.09 12.55
C ILE A 68 12.93 -3.13 11.48
N THR A 69 12.39 -2.93 10.28
CA THR A 69 12.76 -3.72 9.09
C THR A 69 14.12 -3.27 8.58
N ILE A 70 15.07 -4.19 8.48
CA ILE A 70 16.45 -3.93 8.01
C ILE A 70 16.58 -4.38 6.55
N ASP A 71 16.12 -5.58 6.22
CA ASP A 71 16.20 -6.16 4.89
C ASP A 71 14.86 -6.11 4.14
N SER A 72 14.92 -5.96 2.81
CA SER A 72 13.73 -5.99 1.97
C SER A 72 13.24 -7.43 1.80
N ALA A 73 12.05 -7.72 2.32
CA ALA A 73 11.36 -8.98 2.13
C ALA A 73 10.44 -8.94 0.91
N SER A 74 10.33 -10.05 0.19
CA SER A 74 9.40 -10.16 -0.95
C SER A 74 8.44 -11.31 -0.75
N VAL A 75 7.14 -11.02 -0.84
CA VAL A 75 6.07 -12.01 -0.70
C VAL A 75 5.06 -11.88 -1.82
N SER A 76 4.65 -13.02 -2.37
CA SER A 76 3.60 -13.10 -3.41
C SER A 76 2.30 -13.58 -2.80
N MET A 77 1.20 -12.87 -3.05
CA MET A 77 -0.14 -13.20 -2.56
C MET A 77 -1.15 -13.22 -3.70
N VAL A 78 -2.20 -14.01 -3.55
CA VAL A 78 -3.32 -14.05 -4.51
C VAL A 78 -4.53 -13.35 -3.90
N HIS A 79 -5.13 -12.45 -4.66
CA HIS A 79 -6.34 -11.75 -4.26
C HIS A 79 -7.41 -11.83 -5.35
N LYS A 80 -8.65 -12.14 -4.95
CA LYS A 80 -9.78 -12.19 -5.88
C LYS A 80 -10.47 -10.83 -5.95
N PHE A 81 -10.58 -10.29 -7.16
CA PHE A 81 -11.30 -9.04 -7.43
C PHE A 81 -12.14 -9.17 -8.71
N GLU A 82 -13.42 -8.83 -8.63
CA GLU A 82 -14.38 -8.91 -9.77
C GLU A 82 -14.29 -10.23 -10.54
N GLU A 83 -14.41 -11.36 -9.83
CA GLU A 83 -14.36 -12.73 -10.37
C GLU A 83 -13.02 -13.14 -11.02
N LYS A 84 -11.95 -12.32 -10.88
CA LYS A 84 -10.61 -12.62 -11.37
C LYS A 84 -9.62 -12.72 -10.21
N ASP A 85 -8.70 -13.66 -10.32
CA ASP A 85 -7.58 -13.76 -9.40
C ASP A 85 -6.44 -12.85 -9.88
N TYR A 86 -5.81 -12.13 -8.94
CA TYR A 86 -4.65 -11.28 -9.17
C TYR A 86 -3.48 -11.75 -8.33
N LEU A 87 -2.29 -11.70 -8.91
CA LEU A 87 -1.02 -11.91 -8.22
C LEU A 87 -0.49 -10.56 -7.75
N ILE A 88 -0.31 -10.41 -6.46
CA ILE A 88 0.25 -9.20 -5.86
C ILE A 88 1.58 -9.54 -5.21
N ASN A 89 2.66 -8.99 -5.76
CA ASN A 89 4.00 -9.12 -5.22
C ASN A 89 4.28 -7.90 -4.34
N LEU A 90 4.36 -8.12 -3.05
CA LEU A 90 4.70 -7.10 -2.06
C LEU A 90 6.19 -7.17 -1.77
N ILE A 91 6.89 -6.06 -1.95
CA ILE A 91 8.25 -5.86 -1.47
C ILE A 91 8.17 -4.94 -0.25
N ASP A 92 8.49 -5.49 0.92
CA ASP A 92 8.62 -4.69 2.12
C ASP A 92 9.94 -3.94 2.11
N THR A 93 9.92 -2.64 2.41
CA THR A 93 11.10 -1.78 2.34
C THR A 93 11.52 -1.33 3.74
N PRO A 94 12.82 -1.25 4.03
CA PRO A 94 13.27 -0.64 5.27
C PRO A 94 12.70 0.77 5.45
N GLY A 95 12.24 1.07 6.68
CA GLY A 95 11.70 2.41 7.01
C GLY A 95 12.79 3.43 7.38
N HIS A 96 14.04 3.00 7.57
CA HIS A 96 15.11 3.86 8.08
C HIS A 96 15.90 4.53 6.94
N VAL A 97 16.26 5.81 7.13
CA VAL A 97 17.01 6.61 6.12
C VAL A 97 18.39 6.04 5.78
N ASP A 98 19.00 5.29 6.69
CA ASP A 98 20.32 4.70 6.48
C ASP A 98 20.34 3.62 5.40
N PHE A 99 19.18 3.05 5.07
CA PHE A 99 19.01 2.01 4.04
C PHE A 99 18.56 2.57 2.67
N GLY A 100 18.92 3.82 2.35
CA GLY A 100 18.48 4.49 1.12
C GLY A 100 18.82 3.74 -0.18
N GLY A 101 19.90 2.95 -0.19
CA GLY A 101 20.27 2.10 -1.32
C GLY A 101 19.28 0.94 -1.54
N ASP A 102 18.85 0.30 -0.47
CA ASP A 102 17.89 -0.82 -0.50
C ASP A 102 16.51 -0.33 -0.89
N VAL A 103 16.08 0.81 -0.34
CA VAL A 103 14.83 1.46 -0.73
C VAL A 103 14.82 1.78 -2.23
N THR A 104 15.91 2.31 -2.80
CA THR A 104 16.00 2.60 -4.24
C THR A 104 15.93 1.33 -5.08
N ARG A 105 16.61 0.25 -4.66
CA ARG A 105 16.53 -1.05 -5.34
C ARG A 105 15.11 -1.62 -5.31
N ALA A 106 14.45 -1.57 -4.16
CA ALA A 106 13.05 -2.00 -4.02
C ALA A 106 12.12 -1.17 -4.91
N MET A 107 12.27 0.17 -4.95
CA MET A 107 11.46 1.03 -5.80
C MET A 107 11.68 0.77 -7.29
N ARG A 108 12.85 0.28 -7.71
CA ARG A 108 13.09 -0.17 -9.09
C ARG A 108 12.40 -1.48 -9.43
N ALA A 109 12.15 -2.33 -8.44
CA ALA A 109 11.51 -3.63 -8.63
C ALA A 109 9.98 -3.59 -8.61
N VAL A 110 9.36 -2.47 -8.20
CA VAL A 110 7.90 -2.33 -8.07
C VAL A 110 7.32 -1.31 -9.04
N ASP A 111 6.02 -1.40 -9.30
CA ASP A 111 5.29 -0.54 -10.24
C ASP A 111 4.38 0.46 -9.52
N GLY A 112 4.01 0.15 -8.27
CA GLY A 112 3.20 0.99 -7.42
C GLY A 112 3.70 1.02 -5.98
N ALA A 113 3.34 2.07 -5.23
CA ALA A 113 3.68 2.21 -3.83
C ALA A 113 2.47 2.62 -2.99
N ILE A 114 2.28 1.95 -1.85
CA ILE A 114 1.32 2.35 -0.83
C ILE A 114 2.04 3.31 0.12
N VAL A 115 1.65 4.57 0.09
CA VAL A 115 2.13 5.58 1.05
C VAL A 115 1.31 5.44 2.33
N LEU A 116 1.96 5.02 3.42
CA LEU A 116 1.34 4.80 4.72
C LEU A 116 1.66 5.96 5.64
N CYS A 117 0.64 6.71 6.05
CA CYS A 117 0.76 7.85 6.97
C CYS A 117 -0.06 7.62 8.24
N CYS A 118 0.48 8.02 9.39
CA CYS A 118 -0.28 8.07 10.63
C CYS A 118 -1.28 9.24 10.61
N ALA A 119 -2.53 9.01 10.98
CA ALA A 119 -3.59 10.02 10.99
C ALA A 119 -3.29 11.19 11.95
N SER A 120 -2.58 10.93 13.07
CA SER A 120 -2.23 11.96 14.04
C SER A 120 -0.97 12.76 13.67
N GLU A 121 -0.02 12.17 12.94
CA GLU A 121 1.27 12.79 12.62
C GLU A 121 1.33 13.33 11.19
N GLY A 122 0.66 12.64 10.25
CA GLY A 122 0.69 12.98 8.84
C GLY A 122 1.97 12.48 8.15
N ILE A 123 2.45 13.27 7.19
CA ILE A 123 3.69 12.94 6.48
C ILE A 123 4.89 13.29 7.36
N MET A 124 5.75 12.30 7.57
CA MET A 124 7.01 12.44 8.29
C MET A 124 8.20 12.44 7.32
N PRO A 125 9.37 12.98 7.71
CA PRO A 125 10.52 13.12 6.81
C PRO A 125 10.95 11.82 6.12
N GLN A 126 10.85 10.68 6.79
CA GLN A 126 11.18 9.38 6.17
C GLN A 126 10.16 9.00 5.09
N THR A 127 8.85 9.17 5.36
CA THR A 127 7.80 8.95 4.35
C THR A 127 8.02 9.86 3.13
N GLU A 128 8.35 11.13 3.36
CA GLU A 128 8.70 12.07 2.29
C GLU A 128 9.89 11.56 1.47
N THR A 129 10.95 11.10 2.12
CA THR A 129 12.16 10.60 1.45
C THR A 129 11.85 9.38 0.57
N VAL A 130 11.11 8.40 1.10
CA VAL A 130 10.72 7.19 0.36
C VAL A 130 9.77 7.51 -0.78
N LEU A 131 8.78 8.39 -0.56
CA LEU A 131 7.87 8.86 -1.63
C LEU A 131 8.65 9.59 -2.72
N ARG A 132 9.63 10.42 -2.35
CA ARG A 132 10.51 11.11 -3.30
C ARG A 132 11.29 10.13 -4.16
N GLN A 133 11.82 9.07 -3.58
CA GLN A 133 12.51 8.00 -4.32
C GLN A 133 11.55 7.26 -5.25
N ALA A 134 10.36 6.88 -4.77
CA ALA A 134 9.34 6.22 -5.57
C ALA A 134 8.95 7.06 -6.81
N LEU A 135 8.67 8.35 -6.63
CA LEU A 135 8.30 9.25 -7.71
C LEU A 135 9.44 9.45 -8.73
N LYS A 136 10.71 9.50 -8.27
CA LYS A 136 11.88 9.55 -9.15
C LYS A 136 12.02 8.28 -10.00
N GLU A 137 11.69 7.12 -9.48
CA GLU A 137 11.72 5.84 -10.20
C GLU A 137 10.41 5.57 -10.97
N ARG A 138 9.53 6.57 -11.09
CA ARG A 138 8.23 6.50 -11.75
C ARG A 138 7.33 5.40 -11.19
N VAL A 139 7.31 5.25 -9.86
CA VAL A 139 6.41 4.35 -9.14
C VAL A 139 5.15 5.11 -8.75
N LYS A 140 3.99 4.61 -9.17
CA LYS A 140 2.70 5.31 -8.93
C LYS A 140 2.25 5.16 -7.48
N PRO A 141 1.95 6.26 -6.74
CA PRO A 141 1.51 6.19 -5.35
C PRO A 141 0.00 6.00 -5.20
N ILE A 142 -0.41 5.36 -4.10
CA ILE A 142 -1.73 5.45 -3.46
C ILE A 142 -1.52 5.75 -1.98
N LEU A 143 -2.54 6.27 -1.28
CA LEU A 143 -2.41 6.72 0.10
C LEU A 143 -3.29 5.90 1.05
N PHE A 144 -2.70 5.41 2.13
CA PHE A 144 -3.43 4.87 3.27
C PHE A 144 -3.15 5.67 4.55
N ILE A 145 -4.20 6.25 5.13
CA ILE A 145 -4.14 7.00 6.39
C ILE A 145 -4.48 6.03 7.52
N ASN A 146 -3.45 5.61 8.25
CA ASN A 146 -3.52 4.61 9.31
C ASN A 146 -3.75 5.23 10.70
N LYS A 147 -4.06 4.40 11.68
CA LYS A 147 -4.25 4.76 13.10
C LYS A 147 -5.40 5.76 13.33
N VAL A 148 -6.46 5.67 12.53
CA VAL A 148 -7.67 6.50 12.69
C VAL A 148 -8.35 6.23 14.03
N ASP A 149 -8.26 5.01 14.56
CA ASP A 149 -8.70 4.65 15.90
C ASP A 149 -8.14 5.55 17.00
N ARG A 150 -6.87 5.99 16.88
CA ARG A 150 -6.25 6.92 17.83
C ARG A 150 -6.87 8.31 17.80
N LEU A 151 -7.26 8.80 16.63
CA LEU A 151 -7.95 10.10 16.54
C LEU A 151 -9.30 10.08 17.29
N ILE A 152 -10.00 8.94 17.25
CA ILE A 152 -11.29 8.77 17.90
C ILE A 152 -11.13 8.52 19.39
N ARG A 153 -10.26 7.59 19.79
CA ARG A 153 -10.16 7.11 21.18
C ARG A 153 -9.26 7.94 22.07
N GLU A 154 -8.10 8.36 21.55
CA GLU A 154 -7.06 9.04 22.32
C GLU A 154 -7.17 10.55 22.18
N VAL A 155 -7.23 11.06 20.94
CA VAL A 155 -7.28 12.51 20.68
C VAL A 155 -8.71 13.04 20.78
N LYS A 156 -9.71 12.20 20.58
CA LYS A 156 -11.16 12.53 20.67
C LYS A 156 -11.56 13.70 19.78
N LEU A 157 -11.08 13.68 18.52
CA LEU A 157 -11.42 14.70 17.53
C LEU A 157 -12.88 14.55 17.09
N THR A 158 -13.53 15.68 16.82
CA THR A 158 -14.83 15.70 16.14
C THR A 158 -14.72 15.23 14.70
N PRO A 159 -15.82 14.77 14.06
CA PRO A 159 -15.83 14.39 12.64
C PRO A 159 -15.26 15.47 11.73
N GLU A 160 -15.58 16.74 11.99
CA GLU A 160 -15.12 17.89 11.22
C GLU A 160 -13.61 18.12 11.38
N GLU A 161 -13.07 17.93 12.58
CA GLU A 161 -11.63 18.03 12.84
C GLU A 161 -10.86 16.89 12.18
N MET A 162 -11.38 15.66 12.23
CA MET A 162 -10.81 14.52 11.52
C MET A 162 -10.81 14.74 10.02
N GLN A 163 -11.90 15.25 9.45
CA GLN A 163 -11.98 15.59 8.04
C GLN A 163 -10.93 16.63 7.63
N LYS A 164 -10.78 17.70 8.40
CA LYS A 164 -9.74 18.71 8.18
C LYS A 164 -8.34 18.11 8.21
N ARG A 165 -8.11 17.17 9.14
CA ARG A 165 -6.83 16.46 9.26
C ARG A 165 -6.53 15.61 8.04
N PHE A 166 -7.51 14.83 7.57
CA PHE A 166 -7.36 14.01 6.36
C PHE A 166 -7.11 14.87 5.11
N ILE A 167 -7.87 15.94 4.94
CA ILE A 167 -7.67 16.89 3.84
C ILE A 167 -6.23 17.45 3.87
N LYS A 168 -5.73 17.82 5.05
CA LYS A 168 -4.36 18.29 5.21
C LYS A 168 -3.34 17.26 4.75
N ILE A 169 -3.44 16.01 5.22
CA ILE A 169 -2.53 14.92 4.85
C ILE A 169 -2.56 14.69 3.33
N ILE A 170 -3.74 14.61 2.73
CA ILE A 170 -3.91 14.41 1.29
C ILE A 170 -3.26 15.55 0.50
N ASN A 171 -3.49 16.79 0.91
CA ASN A 171 -2.90 17.97 0.28
C ASN A 171 -1.37 17.98 0.40
N ASP A 172 -0.82 17.57 1.53
CA ASP A 172 0.63 17.53 1.73
C ASP A 172 1.27 16.42 0.87
N VAL A 173 0.63 15.23 0.75
CA VAL A 173 1.04 14.19 -0.21
C VAL A 173 0.99 14.72 -1.65
N ASN A 174 -0.10 15.35 -2.05
CA ASN A 174 -0.27 15.86 -3.40
C ASN A 174 0.73 17.00 -3.73
N LYS A 175 1.06 17.86 -2.78
CA LYS A 175 2.13 18.87 -2.96
C LYS A 175 3.48 18.20 -3.25
N LEU A 176 3.81 17.11 -2.55
CA LEU A 176 5.03 16.34 -2.81
C LEU A 176 5.00 15.72 -4.21
N ILE A 177 3.87 15.10 -4.60
CA ILE A 177 3.71 14.51 -5.93
C ILE A 177 3.91 15.58 -7.00
N VAL A 178 3.23 16.72 -6.91
CA VAL A 178 3.34 17.83 -7.88
C VAL A 178 4.74 18.40 -7.94
N SER A 179 5.45 18.47 -6.81
CA SER A 179 6.80 19.05 -6.75
C SER A 179 7.90 18.14 -7.30
N ILE A 180 7.68 16.82 -7.31
CA ILE A 180 8.73 15.83 -7.59
C ILE A 180 8.47 15.04 -8.87
N ALA A 181 7.21 14.65 -9.12
CA ALA A 181 6.86 13.88 -10.30
C ALA A 181 7.10 14.68 -11.58
N GLU A 182 7.48 13.97 -12.65
CA GLU A 182 7.68 14.56 -13.96
C GLU A 182 6.36 15.16 -14.51
N LYS A 183 6.48 16.14 -15.40
CA LYS A 183 5.34 16.91 -15.94
C LYS A 183 4.18 16.01 -16.42
N ASP A 184 4.47 14.87 -17.03
CA ASP A 184 3.47 13.96 -17.59
C ASP A 184 2.69 13.16 -16.53
N TYR A 185 3.21 13.09 -15.30
CA TYR A 185 2.64 12.30 -14.21
C TYR A 185 2.10 13.11 -13.04
N LYS A 186 2.62 14.31 -12.79
CA LYS A 186 2.29 15.14 -11.61
C LYS A 186 0.79 15.37 -11.40
N ASP A 187 0.03 15.52 -12.49
CA ASP A 187 -1.42 15.74 -12.40
C ASP A 187 -2.21 14.41 -12.35
N LYS A 188 -1.67 13.34 -12.98
CA LYS A 188 -2.31 12.03 -13.05
C LYS A 188 -2.10 11.15 -11.83
N TRP A 189 -1.07 11.45 -11.04
CA TRP A 189 -0.68 10.65 -9.89
C TRP A 189 -1.06 11.25 -8.54
N GLN A 190 -1.72 12.41 -8.56
CA GLN A 190 -2.32 12.96 -7.36
C GLN A 190 -3.35 11.98 -6.80
N VAL A 191 -3.34 11.83 -5.49
CA VAL A 191 -4.27 10.93 -4.80
C VAL A 191 -5.55 11.67 -4.41
N SER A 192 -6.69 10.99 -4.52
CA SER A 192 -8.00 11.58 -4.26
C SER A 192 -8.92 10.58 -3.53
N VAL A 193 -9.74 11.10 -2.65
CA VAL A 193 -10.80 10.30 -2.00
C VAL A 193 -11.90 9.91 -2.99
N ASN A 194 -12.13 10.73 -4.02
CA ASN A 194 -13.23 10.55 -4.96
C ASN A 194 -13.00 9.40 -5.94
N ASP A 195 -11.76 9.21 -6.38
CA ASP A 195 -11.39 8.11 -7.28
C ASP A 195 -11.03 6.82 -6.53
N GLY A 196 -10.89 6.91 -5.18
CA GLY A 196 -10.57 5.77 -4.34
C GLY A 196 -9.08 5.46 -4.22
N SER A 197 -8.18 6.36 -4.67
CA SER A 197 -6.74 6.22 -4.45
C SER A 197 -6.30 6.62 -3.04
N VAL A 198 -7.24 7.04 -2.19
CA VAL A 198 -7.07 7.29 -0.76
C VAL A 198 -7.98 6.37 0.03
N ALA A 199 -7.42 5.67 1.01
CA ALA A 199 -8.17 4.96 2.04
C ALA A 199 -7.70 5.40 3.43
N PHE A 200 -8.54 5.17 4.43
CA PHE A 200 -8.25 5.45 5.83
C PHE A 200 -8.74 4.29 6.71
N GLY A 201 -8.09 4.06 7.84
CA GLY A 201 -8.45 2.94 8.70
C GLY A 201 -7.51 2.74 9.88
N SER A 202 -7.58 1.54 10.42
CA SER A 202 -6.72 1.07 11.50
C SER A 202 -6.17 -0.32 11.17
N ALA A 203 -4.86 -0.40 10.94
CA ALA A 203 -4.20 -1.69 10.79
C ALA A 203 -4.31 -2.50 12.10
N PHE A 204 -4.23 -1.86 13.26
CA PHE A 204 -4.35 -2.53 14.54
C PHE A 204 -5.72 -3.20 14.75
N HIS A 205 -6.79 -2.58 14.26
CA HIS A 205 -8.16 -3.11 14.34
C HIS A 205 -8.61 -3.79 13.03
N ASN A 206 -7.72 -3.99 12.07
CA ASN A 206 -7.92 -4.73 10.81
C ASN A 206 -9.09 -4.24 9.94
N TRP A 207 -9.27 -2.91 9.82
CA TRP A 207 -10.28 -2.33 8.94
C TRP A 207 -9.74 -1.17 8.12
N ALA A 208 -10.28 -0.99 6.92
CA ALA A 208 -10.03 0.16 6.07
C ALA A 208 -11.27 0.56 5.28
N LEU A 209 -11.34 1.82 4.86
CA LEU A 209 -12.42 2.37 4.05
C LEU A 209 -11.85 3.31 3.00
N SER A 210 -12.32 3.19 1.78
CA SER A 210 -12.22 4.20 0.72
C SER A 210 -13.61 4.71 0.40
N VAL A 211 -13.73 5.91 -0.18
CA VAL A 211 -15.05 6.47 -0.53
C VAL A 211 -15.86 5.56 -1.48
N PRO A 212 -15.26 4.98 -2.54
CA PRO A 212 -15.99 4.00 -3.36
C PRO A 212 -16.47 2.77 -2.57
N TYR A 213 -15.62 2.23 -1.69
CA TYR A 213 -15.98 1.08 -0.87
C TYR A 213 -17.09 1.40 0.14
N MET A 214 -17.04 2.58 0.76
CA MET A 214 -18.11 3.06 1.64
C MET A 214 -19.46 3.12 0.94
N LYS A 215 -19.47 3.65 -0.30
CA LYS A 215 -20.69 3.70 -1.13
C LYS A 215 -21.19 2.30 -1.48
N GLN A 216 -20.30 1.39 -1.88
CA GLN A 216 -20.65 0.01 -2.26
C GLN A 216 -21.23 -0.78 -1.08
N LYS A 217 -20.66 -0.66 0.11
CA LYS A 217 -21.08 -1.39 1.32
C LYS A 217 -22.10 -0.62 2.17
N ASN A 218 -22.47 0.60 1.76
CA ASN A 218 -23.38 1.50 2.50
C ASN A 218 -22.90 1.77 3.95
N ILE A 219 -21.60 2.01 4.12
CA ILE A 219 -20.97 2.33 5.41
C ILE A 219 -20.80 3.85 5.49
N SER A 220 -21.31 4.47 6.58
CA SER A 220 -21.11 5.91 6.81
C SER A 220 -19.93 6.18 7.73
N PHE A 221 -19.34 7.38 7.62
CA PHE A 221 -18.28 7.79 8.52
C PHE A 221 -18.77 7.91 9.98
N LYS A 222 -20.05 8.28 10.16
CA LYS A 222 -20.71 8.30 11.46
C LYS A 222 -20.76 6.92 12.11
N GLU A 223 -21.08 5.87 11.35
CA GLU A 223 -21.11 4.48 11.85
C GLU A 223 -19.76 4.06 12.45
N ILE A 224 -18.65 4.55 11.89
CA ILE A 224 -17.30 4.27 12.43
C ILE A 224 -17.16 4.90 13.81
N ILE A 225 -17.52 6.17 13.95
CA ILE A 225 -17.42 6.91 15.23
C ILE A 225 -18.32 6.24 16.27
N ASP A 226 -19.59 6.01 15.93
CA ASP A 226 -20.57 5.36 16.81
C ASP A 226 -20.07 3.98 17.28
N THR A 227 -19.38 3.23 16.40
CA THR A 227 -18.77 1.93 16.72
C THR A 227 -17.70 2.04 17.81
N TYR A 228 -16.87 3.07 17.76
CA TYR A 228 -15.83 3.30 18.77
C TYR A 228 -16.38 3.91 20.07
N GLU A 229 -17.37 4.81 19.97
CA GLU A 229 -18.04 5.39 21.13
C GLU A 229 -18.86 4.36 21.93
N ALA A 230 -19.45 3.41 21.24
CA ALA A 230 -20.17 2.32 21.89
C ALA A 230 -19.27 1.38 22.70
N GLY A 231 -17.95 1.47 22.50
CA GLY A 231 -16.95 0.75 23.28
C GLY A 231 -16.91 -0.77 23.04
N GLY A 232 -16.13 -1.46 23.87
CA GLY A 232 -15.94 -2.90 23.75
C GLY A 232 -15.24 -3.31 22.45
N GLU A 233 -15.60 -4.47 21.91
CA GLU A 233 -15.00 -5.04 20.71
C GLU A 233 -15.84 -4.80 19.43
N LYS A 234 -16.72 -3.80 19.41
CA LYS A 234 -17.60 -3.53 18.26
C LYS A 234 -16.83 -3.20 16.97
N TYR A 235 -15.59 -2.71 17.06
CA TYR A 235 -14.72 -2.55 15.90
C TYR A 235 -14.49 -3.86 15.13
N LYS A 236 -14.66 -5.03 15.77
CA LYS A 236 -14.58 -6.33 15.09
C LYS A 236 -15.70 -6.52 14.05
N GLU A 237 -16.86 -5.92 14.25
CA GLU A 237 -17.94 -5.93 13.26
C GLU A 237 -17.58 -5.06 12.05
N LEU A 238 -16.96 -3.90 12.30
CA LEU A 238 -16.43 -3.05 11.25
C LEU A 238 -15.32 -3.76 10.44
N ALA A 239 -14.41 -4.45 11.12
CA ALA A 239 -13.36 -5.25 10.48
C ALA A 239 -13.93 -6.38 9.60
N LYS A 240 -15.04 -7.00 10.01
CA LYS A 240 -15.74 -8.00 9.16
C LYS A 240 -16.44 -7.38 7.94
N LYS A 241 -17.00 -6.18 8.09
CA LYS A 241 -17.67 -5.47 6.99
C LYS A 241 -16.70 -4.87 5.98
N ALA A 242 -15.55 -4.41 6.46
CA ALA A 242 -14.54 -3.70 5.68
C ALA A 242 -13.12 -4.13 6.09
N PRO A 243 -12.75 -5.39 5.85
CA PRO A 243 -11.43 -5.88 6.20
C PRO A 243 -10.35 -5.15 5.39
N ILE A 244 -9.26 -4.78 6.07
CA ILE A 244 -8.22 -3.94 5.50
C ILE A 244 -7.63 -4.51 4.20
N HIS A 245 -7.42 -5.83 4.15
CA HIS A 245 -6.86 -6.48 2.97
C HIS A 245 -7.77 -6.35 1.74
N GLU A 246 -9.10 -6.52 1.89
CA GLU A 246 -10.04 -6.38 0.78
C GLU A 246 -10.01 -4.96 0.21
N VAL A 247 -10.11 -3.96 1.07
CA VAL A 247 -10.14 -2.55 0.64
C VAL A 247 -8.82 -2.14 -0.02
N ILE A 248 -7.69 -2.49 0.59
CA ILE A 248 -6.37 -2.07 0.11
C ILE A 248 -5.95 -2.83 -1.15
N LEU A 249 -6.16 -4.14 -1.22
CA LEU A 249 -5.79 -4.92 -2.41
C LEU A 249 -6.70 -4.58 -3.60
N ASN A 250 -7.99 -4.29 -3.37
CA ASN A 250 -8.87 -3.73 -4.41
C ASN A 250 -8.36 -2.37 -4.90
N MET A 251 -7.93 -1.50 -4.00
CA MET A 251 -7.35 -0.20 -4.36
C MET A 251 -6.05 -0.35 -5.17
N VAL A 252 -5.17 -1.30 -4.80
CA VAL A 252 -3.96 -1.66 -5.55
C VAL A 252 -4.31 -2.09 -6.98
N ILE A 253 -5.27 -2.98 -7.14
CA ILE A 253 -5.67 -3.49 -8.46
C ILE A 253 -6.21 -2.38 -9.35
N ASN A 254 -7.02 -1.48 -8.79
CA ASN A 254 -7.66 -0.40 -9.54
C ASN A 254 -6.71 0.75 -9.91
N HIS A 255 -5.73 1.04 -9.08
CA HIS A 255 -4.92 2.26 -9.24
C HIS A 255 -3.48 2.01 -9.67
N HIS A 256 -2.88 0.86 -9.31
CA HIS A 256 -1.52 0.56 -9.77
C HIS A 256 -1.52 -0.04 -11.17
N PRO A 257 -0.51 0.27 -11.98
CA PRO A 257 -0.36 -0.32 -13.30
C PRO A 257 0.01 -1.80 -13.20
N ASP A 258 -0.30 -2.55 -14.24
CA ASP A 258 0.31 -3.85 -14.48
C ASP A 258 1.76 -3.69 -15.00
N PRO A 259 2.59 -4.75 -14.96
CA PRO A 259 3.99 -4.67 -15.41
C PRO A 259 4.17 -4.13 -16.83
N LYS A 260 3.29 -4.50 -17.77
CA LYS A 260 3.37 -4.01 -19.15
C LYS A 260 3.12 -2.51 -19.22
N GLN A 261 2.08 -2.03 -18.52
CA GLN A 261 1.79 -0.59 -18.45
C GLN A 261 2.93 0.19 -17.79
N ALA A 262 3.50 -0.36 -16.71
CA ALA A 262 4.58 0.28 -15.97
C ALA A 262 5.87 0.34 -16.80
N GLN A 263 6.26 -0.74 -17.43
CA GLN A 263 7.51 -0.80 -18.21
C GLN A 263 7.48 0.15 -19.40
N ALA A 264 6.35 0.32 -20.06
CA ALA A 264 6.22 1.25 -21.18
C ALA A 264 6.72 2.68 -20.87
N TYR A 265 6.56 3.15 -19.64
CA TYR A 265 7.03 4.48 -19.24
C TYR A 265 8.24 4.48 -18.31
N ARG A 266 8.58 3.34 -17.68
CA ARG A 266 9.72 3.24 -16.76
C ARG A 266 11.01 2.85 -17.48
N ILE A 267 10.96 1.90 -18.40
CA ILE A 267 12.13 1.41 -19.13
C ILE A 267 12.91 2.56 -19.82
N PRO A 268 12.27 3.50 -20.53
CA PRO A 268 12.99 4.63 -21.12
C PRO A 268 13.79 5.50 -20.14
N LYS A 269 13.49 5.39 -18.85
CA LYS A 269 14.20 6.12 -17.79
C LYS A 269 15.30 5.30 -17.11
N ILE A 270 15.03 4.04 -16.81
CA ILE A 270 15.91 3.21 -15.97
C ILE A 270 16.92 2.40 -16.81
N TRP A 271 16.62 2.17 -18.07
CA TRP A 271 17.49 1.46 -19.01
C TRP A 271 18.12 2.44 -19.99
N HIS A 272 19.45 2.45 -20.04
CA HIS A 272 20.23 3.40 -20.83
C HIS A 272 20.71 2.84 -22.18
N GLY A 273 20.20 1.67 -22.60
CA GLY A 273 20.47 1.09 -23.90
C GLY A 273 19.61 1.71 -25.01
N ASP A 274 19.78 1.20 -26.23
CA ASP A 274 19.00 1.65 -27.39
C ASP A 274 17.57 1.10 -27.31
N ALA A 275 16.59 1.99 -27.07
CA ALA A 275 15.18 1.66 -26.98
C ALA A 275 14.59 1.04 -28.25
N GLU A 276 15.18 1.33 -29.42
CA GLU A 276 14.74 0.79 -30.72
C GLU A 276 15.34 -0.58 -31.03
N SER A 277 16.32 -1.03 -30.24
CA SER A 277 16.86 -2.39 -30.36
C SER A 277 15.79 -3.44 -30.01
N GLU A 278 15.98 -4.68 -30.44
CA GLU A 278 15.10 -5.80 -30.09
C GLU A 278 14.94 -5.93 -28.57
N VAL A 279 16.06 -5.88 -27.84
CA VAL A 279 16.05 -5.92 -26.36
C VAL A 279 15.29 -4.72 -25.76
N GLY A 280 15.48 -3.52 -26.30
CA GLY A 280 14.77 -2.31 -25.84
C GLY A 280 13.26 -2.41 -26.01
N LYS A 281 12.82 -2.92 -27.15
CA LYS A 281 11.39 -3.18 -27.44
C LYS A 281 10.82 -4.25 -26.52
N ASP A 282 11.52 -5.38 -26.36
CA ASP A 282 11.10 -6.47 -25.49
C ASP A 282 10.95 -6.01 -24.02
N LEU A 283 11.90 -5.21 -23.52
CA LEU A 283 11.83 -4.62 -22.20
C LEU A 283 10.63 -3.67 -22.06
N THR A 284 10.41 -2.79 -23.04
CA THR A 284 9.32 -1.79 -22.99
C THR A 284 7.94 -2.45 -23.13
N GLU A 285 7.82 -3.49 -23.95
CA GLU A 285 6.59 -4.24 -24.17
C GLU A 285 6.38 -5.35 -23.15
N CYS A 286 7.33 -5.56 -22.24
CA CYS A 286 7.30 -6.62 -21.23
C CYS A 286 7.18 -8.01 -21.87
N HIS A 287 7.92 -8.27 -22.97
CA HIS A 287 7.99 -9.58 -23.59
C HIS A 287 8.75 -10.57 -22.70
N LYS A 288 8.46 -11.88 -22.87
CA LYS A 288 9.10 -12.96 -22.10
C LYS A 288 10.46 -13.31 -22.68
#